data_b12511e21aa4203f85abce5d6f3366be
#
_entry.id   b12511e21aa4203f85abce5d6f3366be
#
_cell.length_a   1.000
_cell.length_b   1.000
_cell.length_c   1.000
_cell.angle_alpha   90.00
_cell.angle_beta   90.00
_cell.angle_gamma   90.00
#
_symmetry.space_group_name_H-M   'P 1'
#
loop_
_entity.id
_entity.type
_entity.pdbx_description
1 polymer ?
#
loop_
_entity_poly.entity_id
_entity_poly.type
_entity_poly.pdbx_seq_one_letter_code
_entity_poly.pdbx_strand_id
1 'polypeptide(L)'
;MNHQLLKEKLQATIKNIQTRNDGFPVTNVKLDKTLEQEIEQLTTDLESLNPHPQPLLYTPNLLEGSWQLLYSTAREIRSLDSLPLGLKVGKVYQVINVANKDFFNIAQVQHPMKLISGYVKVTASFEPTINTSGLADKRINVYFDKRYLAIKKIVGIDTPKLNPFKVVKANNPQGRVATLDITYLDENFRIGRGGDESLFILNK
;
A
#
# COMPACT_ATOMS: atom_id res chain seq x y z
N MET A 1 -3.32 -0.85 27.03
CA MET A 1 -2.78 -2.04 26.30
C MET A 1 -1.42 -1.64 25.75
N ASN A 2 -0.40 -2.52 25.76
CA ASN A 2 0.93 -2.19 25.22
C ASN A 2 0.82 -2.12 23.67
N HIS A 3 1.54 -1.19 23.03
CA HIS A 3 1.53 -1.00 21.58
C HIS A 3 1.89 -2.28 20.81
N GLN A 4 2.80 -3.10 21.33
CA GLN A 4 3.19 -4.37 20.72
C GLN A 4 2.01 -5.36 20.66
N LEU A 5 1.24 -5.47 21.74
CA LEU A 5 0.05 -6.33 21.79
C LEU A 5 -1.04 -5.88 20.83
N LEU A 6 -1.25 -4.57 20.68
CA LEU A 6 -2.20 -4.02 19.70
C LEU A 6 -1.76 -4.33 18.26
N LYS A 7 -0.47 -4.16 17.97
CA LYS A 7 0.11 -4.48 16.66
C LYS A 7 -0.07 -5.96 16.32
N GLU A 8 0.25 -6.85 17.25
CA GLU A 8 0.07 -8.30 17.07
C GLU A 8 -1.39 -8.67 16.85
N LYS A 9 -2.32 -8.09 17.61
CA LYS A 9 -3.76 -8.32 17.45
C LYS A 9 -4.24 -7.86 16.07
N LEU A 10 -3.87 -6.65 15.65
CA LEU A 10 -4.23 -6.12 14.33
C LEU A 10 -3.68 -7.01 13.20
N GLN A 11 -2.41 -7.42 13.28
CA GLN A 11 -1.80 -8.33 12.31
C GLN A 11 -2.49 -9.69 12.29
N ALA A 12 -2.84 -10.25 13.45
CA ALA A 12 -3.55 -11.54 13.54
C ALA A 12 -4.96 -11.46 12.94
N THR A 13 -5.70 -10.38 13.20
CA THR A 13 -7.02 -10.14 12.60
C THR A 13 -6.92 -10.08 11.08
N ILE A 14 -5.98 -9.30 10.53
CA ILE A 14 -5.76 -9.18 9.08
C ILE A 14 -5.32 -10.54 8.49
N LYS A 15 -4.38 -11.25 9.13
CA LYS A 15 -3.91 -12.55 8.68
C LYS A 15 -5.04 -13.60 8.63
N ASN A 16 -5.94 -13.60 9.60
CA ASN A 16 -7.11 -14.48 9.60
C ASN A 16 -7.98 -14.24 8.36
N ILE A 17 -8.23 -12.98 8.01
CA ILE A 17 -8.99 -12.62 6.80
C ILE A 17 -8.24 -13.07 5.53
N GLN A 18 -6.94 -12.82 5.44
CA GLN A 18 -6.11 -13.25 4.31
C GLN A 18 -6.15 -14.78 4.13
N THR A 19 -6.09 -15.53 5.21
CA THR A 19 -6.16 -17.00 5.17
C THR A 19 -7.50 -17.50 4.60
N ARG A 20 -8.60 -16.82 4.93
CA ARG A 20 -9.92 -17.13 4.34
C ARG A 20 -10.04 -16.76 2.87
N ASN A 21 -9.14 -15.90 2.37
CA ASN A 21 -9.11 -15.38 1.00
C ASN A 21 -7.89 -15.93 0.21
N ASP A 22 -7.58 -17.20 0.38
CA ASP A 22 -6.47 -17.89 -0.31
C ASP A 22 -5.09 -17.21 -0.11
N GLY A 23 -4.89 -16.49 1.00
CA GLY A 23 -3.63 -15.80 1.32
C GLY A 23 -3.36 -14.52 0.51
N PHE A 24 -4.32 -14.07 -0.29
CA PHE A 24 -4.19 -12.80 -1.02
C PHE A 24 -4.35 -11.58 -0.09
N PRO A 25 -3.77 -10.40 -0.45
CA PRO A 25 -3.99 -9.17 0.30
C PRO A 25 -5.49 -8.92 0.50
N VAL A 26 -5.86 -8.35 1.65
CA VAL A 26 -7.25 -8.00 1.93
C VAL A 26 -7.61 -6.73 1.14
N THR A 27 -7.71 -6.88 -0.17
CA THR A 27 -8.04 -5.78 -1.07
C THR A 27 -9.50 -5.79 -1.51
N ASN A 28 -10.17 -6.95 -1.44
CA ASN A 28 -11.50 -7.15 -2.01
C ASN A 28 -12.41 -8.05 -1.20
N VAL A 29 -12.04 -8.34 0.02
CA VAL A 29 -12.96 -9.06 0.88
C VAL A 29 -14.11 -8.11 1.21
N LYS A 30 -15.32 -8.50 0.87
CA LYS A 30 -16.51 -7.90 1.49
C LYS A 30 -16.45 -8.28 2.97
N LEU A 31 -15.78 -7.45 3.74
CA LEU A 31 -15.77 -7.58 5.19
C LEU A 31 -17.18 -7.28 5.67
N ASP A 32 -17.63 -8.02 6.69
CA ASP A 32 -18.77 -7.54 7.43
C ASP A 32 -18.41 -6.25 8.19
N LYS A 33 -19.40 -5.43 8.47
CA LYS A 33 -19.19 -4.13 9.14
C LYS A 33 -18.50 -4.27 10.49
N THR A 34 -18.73 -5.38 11.19
CA THR A 34 -18.15 -5.65 12.52
C THR A 34 -16.64 -5.80 12.41
N LEU A 35 -16.18 -6.53 11.40
CA LEU A 35 -14.77 -6.77 11.18
C LEU A 35 -14.04 -5.50 10.66
N GLU A 36 -14.69 -4.72 9.80
CA GLU A 36 -14.18 -3.41 9.39
C GLU A 36 -14.02 -2.46 10.60
N GLN A 37 -15.02 -2.44 11.50
CA GLN A 37 -14.97 -1.65 12.72
C GLN A 37 -13.89 -2.13 13.69
N GLU A 38 -13.69 -3.44 13.82
CA GLU A 38 -12.62 -3.99 14.67
C GLU A 38 -11.24 -3.56 14.16
N ILE A 39 -11.00 -3.66 12.83
CA ILE A 39 -9.74 -3.21 12.22
C ILE A 39 -9.54 -1.72 12.44
N GLU A 40 -10.56 -0.90 12.20
CA GLU A 40 -10.48 0.55 12.37
C GLU A 40 -10.19 0.92 13.83
N GLN A 41 -10.86 0.28 14.80
CA GLN A 41 -10.62 0.53 16.23
C GLN A 41 -9.18 0.17 16.63
N LEU A 42 -8.70 -1.05 16.26
CA LEU A 42 -7.34 -1.48 16.56
C LEU A 42 -6.30 -0.57 15.90
N THR A 43 -6.60 -0.09 14.71
CA THR A 43 -5.74 0.87 13.97
C THR A 43 -5.67 2.19 14.71
N THR A 44 -6.81 2.77 15.10
CA THR A 44 -6.88 4.05 15.84
C THR A 44 -6.19 3.96 17.20
N ASP A 45 -6.40 2.86 17.92
CA ASP A 45 -5.73 2.63 19.20
C ASP A 45 -4.21 2.56 19.03
N LEU A 46 -3.72 1.88 17.98
CA LEU A 46 -2.30 1.78 17.69
C LEU A 46 -1.71 3.13 17.25
N GLU A 47 -2.42 3.89 16.41
CA GLU A 47 -2.02 5.24 15.97
C GLU A 47 -1.85 6.20 17.16
N SER A 48 -2.68 6.06 18.20
CA SER A 48 -2.57 6.88 19.43
C SER A 48 -1.28 6.62 20.22
N LEU A 49 -0.63 5.48 19.98
CA LEU A 49 0.62 5.06 20.62
C LEU A 49 1.82 5.13 19.65
N ASN A 50 1.71 5.90 18.58
CA ASN A 50 2.76 6.02 17.57
C ASN A 50 4.09 6.48 18.20
N PRO A 51 5.18 5.69 18.12
CA PRO A 51 6.47 6.09 18.66
C PRO A 51 7.15 7.21 17.86
N HIS A 52 6.70 7.46 16.61
CA HIS A 52 7.25 8.48 15.72
C HIS A 52 6.16 9.40 15.18
N PRO A 53 5.60 10.32 15.99
CA PRO A 53 4.47 11.18 15.59
C PRO A 53 4.83 12.18 14.49
N GLN A 54 6.11 12.50 14.31
CA GLN A 54 6.63 13.37 13.26
C GLN A 54 7.72 12.65 12.45
N PRO A 55 7.34 11.58 11.70
CA PRO A 55 8.30 10.68 11.08
C PRO A 55 9.13 11.36 9.99
N LEU A 56 8.57 12.33 9.27
CA LEU A 56 9.26 13.03 8.18
C LEU A 56 10.33 14.00 8.68
N LEU A 57 10.25 14.41 9.94
CA LEU A 57 11.22 15.31 10.56
C LEU A 57 12.36 14.53 11.24
N TYR A 58 12.01 13.54 12.08
CA TYR A 58 12.98 12.90 12.96
C TYR A 58 13.47 11.53 12.49
N THR A 59 12.64 10.78 11.77
CA THR A 59 12.93 9.39 11.42
C THR A 59 12.60 9.05 9.95
N PRO A 60 12.89 9.93 8.97
CA PRO A 60 12.53 9.66 7.57
C PRO A 60 13.16 8.36 7.03
N ASN A 61 14.33 7.98 7.53
CA ASN A 61 15.04 6.76 7.12
C ASN A 61 14.27 5.47 7.46
N LEU A 62 13.36 5.48 8.45
CA LEU A 62 12.52 4.32 8.74
C LEU A 62 11.55 4.01 7.58
N LEU A 63 11.22 5.00 6.75
CA LEU A 63 10.37 4.82 5.57
C LEU A 63 11.08 4.09 4.42
N GLU A 64 12.42 4.14 4.38
CA GLU A 64 13.23 3.55 3.31
C GLU A 64 12.96 2.05 3.15
N GLY A 65 12.90 1.58 1.88
CA GLY A 65 12.86 0.16 1.54
C GLY A 65 11.50 -0.36 1.10
N SER A 66 11.29 -1.67 1.22
CA SER A 66 10.14 -2.38 0.67
C SER A 66 9.11 -2.71 1.76
N TRP A 67 7.88 -2.26 1.54
CA TRP A 67 6.75 -2.42 2.44
C TRP A 67 5.66 -3.28 1.78
N GLN A 68 5.35 -4.44 2.35
CA GLN A 68 4.25 -5.27 1.87
C GLN A 68 2.92 -4.73 2.40
N LEU A 69 1.96 -4.53 1.49
CA LEU A 69 0.60 -4.16 1.86
C LEU A 69 -0.12 -5.36 2.49
N LEU A 70 -0.62 -5.18 3.71
CA LEU A 70 -1.41 -6.18 4.42
C LEU A 70 -2.91 -5.92 4.26
N TYR A 71 -3.32 -4.65 4.34
CA TYR A 71 -4.72 -4.23 4.27
C TYR A 71 -4.85 -2.84 3.65
N SER A 72 -5.91 -2.62 2.88
CA SER A 72 -6.26 -1.28 2.40
C SER A 72 -7.76 -1.15 2.13
N THR A 73 -8.27 0.05 2.40
CA THR A 73 -9.63 0.46 2.00
C THR A 73 -9.64 1.29 0.72
N ALA A 74 -8.46 1.62 0.16
CA ALA A 74 -8.33 2.46 -1.03
C ALA A 74 -9.01 1.83 -2.26
N ARG A 75 -9.82 2.64 -2.97
CA ARG A 75 -10.56 2.20 -4.16
C ARG A 75 -9.65 1.67 -5.25
N GLU A 76 -8.51 2.31 -5.49
CA GLU A 76 -7.53 1.94 -6.51
C GLU A 76 -6.94 0.55 -6.26
N ILE A 77 -6.72 0.21 -5.00
CA ILE A 77 -6.25 -1.12 -4.59
C ILE A 77 -7.39 -2.14 -4.73
N ARG A 78 -8.58 -1.80 -4.25
CA ARG A 78 -9.77 -2.67 -4.33
C ARG A 78 -10.18 -2.95 -5.78
N SER A 79 -9.98 -2.00 -6.70
CA SER A 79 -10.29 -2.18 -8.12
C SER A 79 -9.39 -3.20 -8.84
N LEU A 80 -8.25 -3.58 -8.25
CA LEU A 80 -7.36 -4.59 -8.81
C LEU A 80 -7.97 -6.01 -8.79
N ASP A 81 -9.10 -6.22 -8.12
CA ASP A 81 -9.79 -7.52 -8.10
C ASP A 81 -10.48 -7.89 -9.41
N SER A 82 -10.84 -6.91 -10.20
CA SER A 82 -11.52 -7.09 -11.49
C SER A 82 -10.56 -7.00 -12.67
N LEU A 83 -9.39 -7.63 -12.56
CA LEU A 83 -8.43 -7.67 -13.65
C LEU A 83 -8.94 -8.53 -14.82
N PRO A 84 -8.67 -8.13 -16.08
CA PRO A 84 -9.06 -8.91 -17.25
C PRO A 84 -8.40 -10.30 -17.25
N LEU A 85 -8.95 -11.21 -18.04
CA LEU A 85 -8.44 -12.58 -18.23
C LEU A 85 -8.45 -13.44 -16.95
N GLY A 86 -9.25 -13.10 -15.93
CA GLY A 86 -9.31 -13.84 -14.67
C GLY A 86 -8.05 -13.74 -13.83
N LEU A 87 -7.19 -12.76 -14.11
CA LEU A 87 -5.98 -12.52 -13.30
C LEU A 87 -6.35 -12.13 -11.87
N LYS A 88 -5.64 -12.68 -10.91
CA LYS A 88 -5.75 -12.37 -9.50
C LYS A 88 -4.54 -11.57 -9.02
N VAL A 89 -4.77 -10.62 -8.12
CA VAL A 89 -3.70 -9.87 -7.46
C VAL A 89 -3.09 -10.75 -6.38
N GLY A 90 -1.76 -10.86 -6.41
CA GLY A 90 -0.98 -11.47 -5.34
C GLY A 90 -0.49 -10.43 -4.33
N LYS A 91 0.78 -10.53 -3.99
CA LYS A 91 1.40 -9.57 -3.07
C LYS A 91 1.50 -8.18 -3.71
N VAL A 92 1.21 -7.17 -2.89
CA VAL A 92 1.37 -5.77 -3.26
C VAL A 92 2.47 -5.17 -2.39
N TYR A 93 3.41 -4.47 -3.00
CA TYR A 93 4.50 -3.80 -2.30
C TYR A 93 4.54 -2.32 -2.66
N GLN A 94 4.95 -1.51 -1.70
CA GLN A 94 5.42 -0.15 -1.92
C GLN A 94 6.90 -0.11 -1.62
N VAL A 95 7.70 0.31 -2.59
CA VAL A 95 9.16 0.47 -2.45
C VAL A 95 9.46 1.96 -2.44
N ILE A 96 10.05 2.45 -1.35
CA ILE A 96 10.29 3.88 -1.10
C ILE A 96 11.80 4.13 -1.15
N ASN A 97 12.19 5.18 -1.87
CA ASN A 97 13.51 5.79 -1.83
C ASN A 97 13.39 7.19 -1.23
N VAL A 98 13.80 7.32 0.01
CA VAL A 98 13.68 8.57 0.77
C VAL A 98 14.61 9.65 0.22
N ALA A 99 15.81 9.27 -0.20
CA ALA A 99 16.81 10.21 -0.72
C ALA A 99 16.33 10.88 -2.02
N ASN A 100 15.71 10.12 -2.91
CA ASN A 100 15.16 10.62 -4.16
C ASN A 100 13.74 11.20 -4.02
N LYS A 101 13.09 11.03 -2.87
CA LYS A 101 11.68 11.39 -2.63
C LYS A 101 10.76 10.75 -3.66
N ASP A 102 11.01 9.50 -4.01
CA ASP A 102 10.19 8.73 -4.92
C ASP A 102 9.80 7.37 -4.32
N PHE A 103 8.78 6.77 -4.89
CA PHE A 103 8.38 5.42 -4.59
C PHE A 103 7.67 4.77 -5.78
N PHE A 104 7.52 3.48 -5.72
CA PHE A 104 6.59 2.79 -6.60
C PHE A 104 5.78 1.75 -5.85
N ASN A 105 4.53 1.61 -6.27
CA ASN A 105 3.68 0.48 -5.89
C ASN A 105 3.78 -0.60 -6.96
N ILE A 106 3.92 -1.85 -6.56
CA ILE A 106 3.94 -2.99 -7.46
C ILE A 106 3.01 -4.08 -6.95
N ALA A 107 2.02 -4.41 -7.75
CA ALA A 107 1.08 -5.51 -7.51
C ALA A 107 1.45 -6.67 -8.41
N GLN A 108 1.78 -7.82 -7.84
CA GLN A 108 1.96 -9.05 -8.58
C GLN A 108 0.59 -9.54 -9.06
N VAL A 109 0.51 -10.04 -10.29
CA VAL A 109 -0.72 -10.58 -10.86
C VAL A 109 -0.45 -11.95 -11.45
N GLN A 110 -1.40 -12.87 -11.25
CA GLN A 110 -1.28 -14.25 -11.73
C GLN A 110 -2.64 -14.83 -12.08
N HIS A 111 -2.70 -15.60 -13.16
CA HIS A 111 -3.85 -16.44 -13.45
C HIS A 111 -3.91 -17.62 -12.45
N PRO A 112 -5.10 -18.01 -11.92
CA PRO A 112 -5.22 -19.10 -10.96
C PRO A 112 -4.57 -20.40 -11.40
N MET A 113 -4.68 -20.75 -12.70
CA MET A 113 -4.02 -21.91 -13.30
C MET A 113 -2.54 -21.66 -13.66
N LYS A 114 -1.94 -20.57 -13.21
CA LYS A 114 -0.54 -20.17 -13.50
C LYS A 114 -0.20 -20.02 -14.99
N LEU A 115 -1.22 -19.86 -15.84
CA LEU A 115 -1.01 -19.70 -17.29
C LEU A 115 -0.35 -18.36 -17.63
N ILE A 116 -0.66 -17.31 -16.87
CA ILE A 116 -0.11 -15.96 -17.07
C ILE A 116 0.33 -15.42 -15.73
N SER A 117 1.51 -14.82 -15.67
CA SER A 117 1.98 -14.04 -14.52
C SER A 117 2.63 -12.73 -14.96
N GLY A 118 2.51 -11.70 -14.13
CA GLY A 118 3.04 -10.38 -14.42
C GLY A 118 2.94 -9.44 -13.23
N TYR A 119 2.88 -8.15 -13.52
CA TYR A 119 2.68 -7.12 -12.48
C TYR A 119 2.03 -5.85 -13.05
N VAL A 120 1.41 -5.11 -12.15
CA VAL A 120 1.07 -3.69 -12.35
C VAL A 120 2.00 -2.88 -11.45
N LYS A 121 2.73 -1.92 -12.01
CA LYS A 121 3.61 -1.01 -11.26
C LYS A 121 3.15 0.43 -11.49
N VAL A 122 3.11 1.24 -10.43
CA VAL A 122 2.83 2.68 -10.50
C VAL A 122 3.97 3.42 -9.83
N THR A 123 4.60 4.34 -10.55
CA THR A 123 5.64 5.22 -10.01
C THR A 123 5.03 6.53 -9.53
N ALA A 124 5.61 7.11 -8.49
CA ALA A 124 5.22 8.38 -7.92
C ALA A 124 6.42 9.07 -7.27
N SER A 125 6.37 10.39 -7.17
CA SER A 125 7.19 11.19 -6.27
C SER A 125 6.37 11.69 -5.09
N PHE A 126 7.05 12.12 -4.03
CA PHE A 126 6.39 12.70 -2.88
C PHE A 126 7.16 13.90 -2.33
N GLU A 127 6.43 14.80 -1.69
CA GLU A 127 6.98 15.97 -1.01
C GLU A 127 6.38 16.07 0.39
N PRO A 128 7.20 16.19 1.45
CA PRO A 128 6.69 16.51 2.77
C PRO A 128 5.92 17.84 2.76
N THR A 129 4.76 17.87 3.39
CA THR A 129 4.08 19.16 3.65
C THR A 129 4.72 19.83 4.86
N ILE A 130 4.72 21.16 4.82
CA ILE A 130 5.23 21.99 5.90
C ILE A 130 4.03 22.42 6.76
N ASN A 131 4.13 22.23 8.07
CA ASN A 131 3.13 22.68 9.04
C ASN A 131 3.22 24.20 9.28
N THR A 132 2.36 24.73 10.13
CA THR A 132 2.32 26.15 10.48
C THR A 132 3.62 26.68 11.15
N SER A 133 4.44 25.78 11.69
CA SER A 133 5.75 26.10 12.28
C SER A 133 6.91 26.02 11.26
N GLY A 134 6.62 25.78 9.97
CA GLY A 134 7.64 25.67 8.94
C GLY A 134 8.38 24.33 8.91
N LEU A 135 7.89 23.31 9.63
CA LEU A 135 8.54 22.01 9.76
C LEU A 135 7.74 20.91 9.05
N ALA A 136 8.45 19.93 8.50
CA ALA A 136 7.83 18.69 8.03
C ALA A 136 7.21 17.94 9.19
N ASP A 137 6.08 17.28 8.95
CA ASP A 137 5.37 16.56 10.02
C ASP A 137 5.16 15.09 9.60
N LYS A 138 3.94 14.68 9.34
CA LYS A 138 3.55 13.31 8.97
C LYS A 138 2.93 13.23 7.58
N ARG A 139 2.58 14.38 6.99
CA ARG A 139 1.86 14.46 5.71
C ARG A 139 2.80 14.63 4.54
N ILE A 140 2.55 13.87 3.49
CA ILE A 140 3.19 14.03 2.18
C ILE A 140 2.15 14.35 1.11
N ASN A 141 2.55 15.18 0.14
CA ASN A 141 1.90 15.30 -1.16
C ASN A 141 2.42 14.20 -2.08
N VAL A 142 1.55 13.57 -2.85
CA VAL A 142 1.89 12.45 -3.74
C VAL A 142 1.55 12.83 -5.18
N TYR A 143 2.50 12.63 -6.08
CA TYR A 143 2.38 12.90 -7.51
C TYR A 143 2.62 11.62 -8.30
N PHE A 144 1.54 11.00 -8.79
CA PHE A 144 1.64 9.78 -9.60
C PHE A 144 2.14 10.12 -11.01
N ASP A 145 3.11 9.36 -11.51
CA ASP A 145 3.76 9.58 -12.81
C ASP A 145 3.28 8.57 -13.86
N LYS A 146 3.70 7.31 -13.77
CA LYS A 146 3.45 6.29 -14.79
C LYS A 146 2.88 5.01 -14.21
N ARG A 147 2.04 4.35 -15.03
CA ARG A 147 1.56 2.99 -14.78
C ARG A 147 2.14 2.05 -15.83
N TYR A 148 2.78 1.00 -15.36
CA TYR A 148 3.36 -0.07 -16.16
C TYR A 148 2.51 -1.32 -16.02
N LEU A 149 2.20 -1.93 -17.15
CA LEU A 149 1.54 -3.23 -17.22
C LEU A 149 2.52 -4.20 -17.85
N ALA A 150 2.81 -5.30 -17.18
CA ALA A 150 3.80 -6.27 -17.62
C ALA A 150 3.28 -7.69 -17.50
N ILE A 151 3.55 -8.49 -18.53
CA ILE A 151 3.43 -9.94 -18.51
C ILE A 151 4.85 -10.50 -18.49
N LYS A 152 5.18 -11.26 -17.44
CA LYS A 152 6.51 -11.86 -17.26
C LYS A 152 6.59 -13.26 -17.88
N LYS A 153 5.51 -14.05 -17.71
CA LYS A 153 5.46 -15.42 -18.21
C LYS A 153 4.09 -15.77 -18.80
N ILE A 154 4.11 -16.56 -19.86
CA ILE A 154 2.94 -17.21 -20.44
C ILE A 154 3.25 -18.71 -20.51
N VAL A 155 2.42 -19.54 -19.83
CA VAL A 155 2.58 -20.99 -19.74
C VAL A 155 4.01 -21.40 -19.33
N GLY A 156 4.56 -20.66 -18.33
CA GLY A 156 5.91 -20.89 -17.80
C GLY A 156 7.05 -20.30 -18.64
N ILE A 157 6.79 -19.82 -19.87
CA ILE A 157 7.80 -19.25 -20.77
C ILE A 157 7.94 -17.74 -20.48
N ASP A 158 9.18 -17.28 -20.34
CA ASP A 158 9.48 -15.86 -20.13
C ASP A 158 9.13 -15.02 -21.38
N THR A 159 8.53 -13.85 -21.15
CA THR A 159 8.07 -12.93 -22.20
C THR A 159 8.71 -11.56 -22.08
N PRO A 160 10.04 -11.41 -22.33
CA PRO A 160 10.75 -10.15 -22.10
C PRO A 160 10.20 -8.98 -22.92
N LYS A 161 9.67 -9.23 -24.12
CA LYS A 161 9.04 -8.22 -24.99
C LYS A 161 7.71 -7.68 -24.43
N LEU A 162 7.11 -8.37 -23.44
CA LEU A 162 5.87 -7.98 -22.78
C LEU A 162 6.13 -7.42 -21.37
N ASN A 163 7.37 -7.05 -21.04
CA ASN A 163 7.79 -6.58 -19.72
C ASN A 163 8.52 -5.23 -19.80
N PRO A 164 7.80 -4.09 -19.79
CA PRO A 164 6.34 -3.94 -19.85
C PRO A 164 5.79 -3.99 -21.30
N PHE A 165 4.54 -4.43 -21.48
CA PHE A 165 3.85 -4.34 -22.77
C PHE A 165 3.08 -3.03 -22.94
N LYS A 166 2.78 -2.32 -21.85
CA LYS A 166 2.09 -1.02 -21.87
C LYS A 166 2.58 -0.11 -20.75
N VAL A 167 2.85 1.13 -21.14
CA VAL A 167 3.17 2.23 -20.20
C VAL A 167 2.22 3.38 -20.51
N VAL A 168 1.52 3.85 -19.48
CA VAL A 168 0.58 4.98 -19.58
C VAL A 168 0.84 5.96 -18.45
N LYS A 169 0.40 7.21 -18.62
CA LYS A 169 0.39 8.18 -17.52
C LYS A 169 -0.51 7.67 -16.40
N ALA A 170 -0.07 7.77 -15.17
CA ALA A 170 -0.90 7.44 -14.02
C ALA A 170 -1.95 8.52 -13.77
N ASN A 171 -3.10 8.13 -13.23
CA ASN A 171 -4.14 9.07 -12.87
C ASN A 171 -3.81 9.74 -11.54
N ASN A 172 -3.85 11.07 -11.54
CA ASN A 172 -3.87 11.87 -10.32
C ASN A 172 -5.31 12.33 -10.03
N PRO A 173 -5.69 12.56 -8.78
CA PRO A 173 -6.99 13.15 -8.46
C PRO A 173 -7.19 14.47 -9.18
N GLN A 174 -8.38 14.68 -9.72
CA GLN A 174 -8.70 15.96 -10.38
C GLN A 174 -8.99 17.05 -9.33
N GLY A 175 -8.44 18.25 -9.55
CA GLY A 175 -8.70 19.41 -8.72
C GLY A 175 -8.06 19.41 -7.32
N ARG A 176 -7.28 18.39 -6.98
CA ARG A 176 -6.54 18.32 -5.69
C ARG A 176 -5.24 17.52 -5.83
N VAL A 177 -4.30 17.76 -4.94
CA VAL A 177 -3.11 16.90 -4.79
C VAL A 177 -3.49 15.68 -3.93
N ALA A 178 -3.04 14.50 -4.31
CA ALA A 178 -3.16 13.33 -3.46
C ALA A 178 -2.30 13.52 -2.21
N THR A 179 -2.82 13.24 -1.04
CA THR A 179 -2.08 13.33 0.22
C THR A 179 -2.10 12.01 0.96
N LEU A 180 -1.06 11.77 1.75
CA LEU A 180 -0.97 10.65 2.67
C LEU A 180 -0.38 11.11 4.00
N ASP A 181 -1.07 10.81 5.10
CA ASP A 181 -0.56 10.97 6.45
C ASP A 181 0.05 9.65 6.93
N ILE A 182 1.28 9.69 7.41
CA ILE A 182 1.93 8.56 8.07
C ILE A 182 1.54 8.63 9.55
N THR A 183 0.53 7.85 9.92
CA THR A 183 -0.14 7.97 11.24
C THR A 183 0.46 7.04 12.28
N TYR A 184 1.15 5.98 11.85
CA TYR A 184 1.97 5.11 12.70
C TYR A 184 3.20 4.65 11.92
N LEU A 185 4.35 4.65 12.59
CA LEU A 185 5.60 4.14 12.02
C LEU A 185 6.46 3.52 13.12
N ASP A 186 6.92 2.30 12.90
CA ASP A 186 8.04 1.68 13.60
C ASP A 186 9.00 1.01 12.61
N GLU A 187 9.96 0.24 13.07
CA GLU A 187 11.01 -0.38 12.23
C GLU A 187 10.43 -1.30 11.14
N ASN A 188 9.30 -1.96 11.41
CA ASN A 188 8.75 -2.99 10.53
C ASN A 188 7.24 -2.89 10.28
N PHE A 189 6.56 -1.88 10.81
CA PHE A 189 5.12 -1.69 10.65
C PHE A 189 4.77 -0.22 10.40
N ARG A 190 3.88 0.02 9.44
CA ARG A 190 3.45 1.37 9.07
C ARG A 190 1.96 1.41 8.80
N ILE A 191 1.32 2.48 9.29
CA ILE A 191 -0.04 2.84 8.93
C ILE A 191 -0.02 4.20 8.24
N GLY A 192 -0.80 4.33 7.17
CA GLY A 192 -1.01 5.59 6.47
C GLY A 192 -2.49 5.82 6.18
N ARG A 193 -2.88 7.09 6.21
CA ARG A 193 -4.23 7.53 5.85
C ARG A 193 -4.18 8.49 4.66
N GLY A 194 -4.89 8.14 3.60
CA GLY A 194 -5.05 9.00 2.43
C GLY A 194 -5.91 10.22 2.74
N GLY A 195 -5.78 11.27 1.95
CA GLY A 195 -6.64 12.47 2.06
C GLY A 195 -8.11 12.23 1.72
N ASP A 196 -8.48 11.04 1.29
CA ASP A 196 -9.83 10.52 1.09
C ASP A 196 -10.24 9.53 2.19
N GLU A 197 -9.52 9.54 3.33
CA GLU A 197 -9.70 8.65 4.48
C GLU A 197 -9.37 7.18 4.22
N SER A 198 -8.81 6.87 3.05
CA SER A 198 -8.36 5.50 2.76
C SER A 198 -7.26 5.06 3.72
N LEU A 199 -7.36 3.82 4.20
CA LEU A 199 -6.42 3.21 5.14
C LEU A 199 -5.45 2.31 4.40
N PHE A 200 -4.18 2.36 4.81
CA PHE A 200 -3.09 1.50 4.34
C PHE A 200 -2.34 0.94 5.53
N ILE A 201 -2.28 -0.38 5.66
CA ILE A 201 -1.51 -1.10 6.69
C ILE A 201 -0.46 -1.92 5.99
N LEU A 202 0.81 -1.70 6.34
CA LEU A 202 1.96 -2.29 5.67
C LEU A 202 2.97 -2.82 6.69
N ASN A 203 3.77 -3.82 6.27
CA ASN A 203 4.93 -4.29 7.02
C ASN A 203 6.16 -4.44 6.11
N LYS A 204 7.35 -4.42 6.72
CA LYS A 204 8.61 -4.80 6.08
C LYS A 204 8.82 -6.28 6.04
#